data_8f5e3fa8ec6da431a14cd80ed1a178f8
#
_entry.id   8f5e3fa8ec6da431a14cd80ed1a178f8
#
_cell.length_a   1.000
_cell.length_b   1.000
_cell.length_c   1.000
_cell.angle_alpha   90.00
_cell.angle_beta   90.00
_cell.angle_gamma   90.00
#
_symmetry.space_group_name_H-M   'P 1'
#
loop_
_entity.id
_entity.type
_entity.pdbx_description
1 polymer ?
#
loop_
_entity_poly.entity_id
_entity_poly.type
_entity_poly.pdbx_seq_one_letter_code
_entity_poly.pdbx_strand_id
1 'polypeptide(L)'
;MSPRLSALRLSLAYLAIAIAWAFLSDHLLQNQVQDHDQLVFWMTAKRLFFFAATGLLLYLYLVRQFRRKAQAYDELHGSEQRLNRALEAVRDGLWDWDLVTDRMFVSPGYAALIGLAPEELGDPIETWKKRLHPEEYATVLEAHRNHLQGLTDNLDHIYRLRHKDGDYRWIHSRGRVLRDALGKPLHYTGVARDITLQRLKEDHLRQAAAVFDSTREGVLVTDAQAVIVHVNPSFERITGYRSEDVLGKTPAILHSGRQDQAFYQRLGLALREQDVWSGEIWNRRKSGEIYPQWLHIRVVRNDQGQLTHYVGVFSDLSSIKRSENELDFLAHHDSLTGLPNRVLLRERIEQALENGKDRTVAGALLLIDLDHFKHINDSLGHTTGDMLLKEVSKRLQHQLDERCLLSRLGGDEFAILVENDDPEAVARLSQRILDGFNAPFDIHCQPI
;
A
#
# COMPACT_ATOMS: atom_id res chain seq x y z
N MET A 1 38.55 35.40 38.51
CA MET A 1 38.91 35.88 39.88
C MET A 1 38.02 35.19 40.88
N SER A 2 38.56 34.52 41.91
CA SER A 2 37.70 33.79 42.84
C SER A 2 36.79 34.74 43.63
N PRO A 3 35.53 34.41 43.90
CA PRO A 3 34.57 35.24 44.65
C PRO A 3 35.08 35.64 46.04
N ARG A 4 35.93 34.82 46.65
CA ARG A 4 36.56 35.07 47.94
C ARG A 4 37.54 36.21 47.87
N LEU A 5 38.38 36.34 46.82
CA LEU A 5 39.32 37.42 46.62
C LEU A 5 38.65 38.78 46.41
N SER A 6 37.51 38.79 45.70
CA SER A 6 36.69 39.97 45.45
C SER A 6 36.03 40.47 46.77
N ALA A 7 35.49 39.54 47.56
CA ALA A 7 34.91 39.90 48.86
C ALA A 7 35.93 40.46 49.83
N LEU A 8 37.12 39.87 49.90
CA LEU A 8 38.24 40.36 50.78
C LEU A 8 38.69 41.78 50.38
N ARG A 9 38.82 42.07 49.06
CA ARG A 9 39.20 43.41 48.58
C ARG A 9 38.14 44.46 48.91
N LEU A 10 36.88 44.14 48.78
CA LEU A 10 35.80 45.04 49.14
C LEU A 10 35.71 45.29 50.61
N SER A 11 35.91 44.27 51.46
CA SER A 11 35.98 44.41 52.92
C SER A 11 37.16 45.27 53.39
N LEU A 12 38.36 45.10 52.81
CA LEU A 12 39.53 45.90 53.10
C LEU A 12 39.38 47.38 52.69
N ALA A 13 38.80 47.60 51.47
CA ALA A 13 38.50 48.96 50.98
C ALA A 13 37.48 49.68 51.88
N TYR A 14 36.42 48.95 52.27
CA TYR A 14 35.43 49.50 53.23
C TYR A 14 36.06 49.88 54.57
N LEU A 15 36.92 49.01 55.14
CA LEU A 15 37.60 49.25 56.40
C LEU A 15 38.49 50.47 56.28
N ALA A 16 39.26 50.62 55.21
CA ALA A 16 40.11 51.79 54.97
C ALA A 16 39.34 53.10 54.89
N ILE A 17 38.23 53.10 54.17
CA ILE A 17 37.30 54.27 54.06
C ILE A 17 36.69 54.60 55.40
N ALA A 18 36.23 53.59 56.14
CA ALA A 18 35.62 53.78 57.47
C ALA A 18 36.62 54.43 58.51
N ILE A 19 37.86 53.94 58.48
CA ILE A 19 38.92 54.47 59.30
C ILE A 19 39.25 55.93 58.91
N ALA A 20 39.46 56.21 57.63
CA ALA A 20 39.74 57.55 57.14
C ALA A 20 38.59 58.52 57.45
N TRP A 21 37.31 58.09 57.28
CA TRP A 21 36.15 58.88 57.66
C TRP A 21 36.10 59.20 59.17
N ALA A 22 36.37 58.21 60.04
CA ALA A 22 36.36 58.38 61.45
C ALA A 22 37.44 59.43 61.86
N PHE A 23 38.69 59.30 61.40
CA PHE A 23 39.76 60.24 61.74
C PHE A 23 39.48 61.66 61.19
N LEU A 24 39.13 61.81 59.94
CA LEU A 24 38.95 63.12 59.33
C LEU A 24 37.75 63.86 59.93
N SER A 25 36.69 63.17 60.18
CA SER A 25 35.45 63.75 60.69
C SER A 25 35.56 64.07 62.20
N ASP A 26 36.35 63.32 62.99
CA ASP A 26 36.64 63.66 64.38
C ASP A 26 37.52 64.91 64.47
N HIS A 27 38.54 65.03 63.65
CA HIS A 27 39.37 66.18 63.54
C HIS A 27 38.63 67.45 63.13
N LEU A 28 37.71 67.39 62.20
CA LEU A 28 36.88 68.50 61.76
C LEU A 28 35.90 68.99 62.86
N LEU A 29 35.32 68.05 63.60
CA LEU A 29 34.40 68.40 64.69
C LEU A 29 35.12 69.04 65.89
N GLN A 30 36.32 68.53 66.25
CA GLN A 30 37.14 69.10 67.34
C GLN A 30 37.62 70.57 67.09
N ASN A 31 37.79 70.92 65.80
CA ASN A 31 38.19 72.25 65.40
C ASN A 31 37.05 73.28 65.33
N GLN A 32 35.80 72.84 65.22
CA GLN A 32 34.65 73.71 65.03
C GLN A 32 33.73 73.86 66.25
N VAL A 33 33.77 72.94 67.25
CA VAL A 33 32.89 72.93 68.38
C VAL A 33 33.74 73.13 69.67
N GLN A 34 33.61 74.32 70.33
CA GLN A 34 34.36 74.66 71.56
C GLN A 34 33.66 74.17 72.84
N ASP A 35 32.34 73.87 72.78
CA ASP A 35 31.58 73.36 73.93
C ASP A 35 31.71 71.82 73.98
N HIS A 36 32.16 71.36 75.18
CA HIS A 36 32.39 69.92 75.36
C HIS A 36 31.14 69.03 75.23
N ASP A 37 30.01 69.50 75.76
CA ASP A 37 28.77 68.74 75.73
C ASP A 37 28.18 68.64 74.28
N GLN A 38 28.28 69.73 73.54
CA GLN A 38 27.90 69.71 72.11
C GLN A 38 28.84 68.84 71.27
N LEU A 39 30.13 68.82 71.57
CA LEU A 39 31.12 67.98 70.88
C LEU A 39 30.80 66.49 71.06
N VAL A 40 30.52 66.05 72.31
CA VAL A 40 30.14 64.66 72.60
C VAL A 40 28.85 64.27 71.90
N PHE A 41 27.86 65.18 71.91
CA PHE A 41 26.60 64.95 71.17
C PHE A 41 26.81 64.72 69.64
N TRP A 42 27.52 65.60 68.98
CA TRP A 42 27.77 65.49 67.53
C TRP A 42 28.71 64.33 67.21
N MET A 43 29.68 63.95 68.00
CA MET A 43 30.46 62.73 67.78
C MET A 43 29.58 61.48 67.90
N THR A 44 28.64 61.42 68.82
CA THR A 44 27.76 60.27 68.99
C THR A 44 26.75 60.20 67.85
N ALA A 45 26.12 61.31 67.48
CA ALA A 45 25.20 61.39 66.36
C ALA A 45 25.84 60.99 65.03
N LYS A 46 27.04 61.43 64.74
CA LYS A 46 27.84 61.07 63.57
C LYS A 46 28.12 59.58 63.52
N ARG A 47 28.51 58.98 64.66
CA ARG A 47 28.77 57.52 64.71
C ARG A 47 27.50 56.72 64.43
N LEU A 48 26.35 57.11 65.04
CA LEU A 48 25.09 56.46 64.78
C LEU A 48 24.65 56.58 63.32
N PHE A 49 24.82 57.80 62.74
CA PHE A 49 24.49 58.01 61.31
C PHE A 49 25.33 57.14 60.40
N PHE A 50 26.70 57.08 60.72
CA PHE A 50 27.61 56.23 59.93
C PHE A 50 27.23 54.73 59.97
N PHE A 51 26.87 54.20 61.16
CA PHE A 51 26.44 52.82 61.31
C PHE A 51 25.08 52.58 60.60
N ALA A 52 24.13 53.47 60.66
CA ALA A 52 22.87 53.36 59.98
C ALA A 52 23.04 53.40 58.45
N ALA A 53 23.84 54.36 57.95
CA ALA A 53 24.08 54.48 56.51
C ALA A 53 24.82 53.26 55.92
N THR A 54 25.89 52.80 56.64
CA THR A 54 26.61 51.59 56.18
C THR A 54 25.81 50.31 56.31
N GLY A 55 25.02 50.19 57.39
CA GLY A 55 24.06 49.07 57.53
C GLY A 55 23.02 49.05 56.42
N LEU A 56 22.46 50.21 56.04
CA LEU A 56 21.53 50.31 54.91
C LEU A 56 22.20 49.94 53.57
N LEU A 57 23.40 50.43 53.31
CA LEU A 57 24.15 50.10 52.09
C LEU A 57 24.44 48.61 52.02
N LEU A 58 24.91 48.03 53.15
CA LEU A 58 25.13 46.59 53.19
C LEU A 58 23.85 45.79 52.98
N TYR A 59 22.75 46.21 53.60
CA TYR A 59 21.41 45.59 53.37
C TYR A 59 21.01 45.64 51.92
N LEU A 60 21.07 46.80 51.29
CA LEU A 60 20.74 46.96 49.86
C LEU A 60 21.65 46.11 48.94
N TYR A 61 22.93 46.06 49.27
CA TYR A 61 23.87 45.20 48.54
C TYR A 61 23.52 43.71 48.65
N LEU A 62 23.25 43.23 49.85
CA LEU A 62 22.86 41.85 50.12
C LEU A 62 21.55 41.48 49.42
N VAL A 63 20.54 42.33 49.54
CA VAL A 63 19.22 42.15 48.87
C VAL A 63 19.40 42.03 47.35
N ARG A 64 20.28 42.92 46.79
CA ARG A 64 20.56 42.85 45.34
C ARG A 64 21.30 41.56 44.96
N GLN A 65 22.22 41.09 45.76
CA GLN A 65 22.95 39.81 45.50
C GLN A 65 22.01 38.59 45.61
N PHE A 66 21.18 38.56 46.65
CA PHE A 66 20.19 37.49 46.80
C PHE A 66 19.16 37.46 45.66
N ARG A 67 18.64 38.62 45.24
CA ARG A 67 17.73 38.72 44.09
C ARG A 67 18.40 38.22 42.81
N ARG A 68 19.64 38.60 42.52
CA ARG A 68 20.36 38.11 41.31
C ARG A 68 20.58 36.61 41.34
N LYS A 69 20.93 36.04 42.51
CA LYS A 69 21.10 34.57 42.64
C LYS A 69 19.75 33.85 42.47
N ALA A 70 18.68 34.37 43.06
CA ALA A 70 17.33 33.79 42.91
C ALA A 70 16.87 33.82 41.44
N GLN A 71 17.03 34.97 40.76
CA GLN A 71 16.69 35.08 39.34
C GLN A 71 17.48 34.09 38.46
N ALA A 72 18.79 33.98 38.66
CA ALA A 72 19.63 33.02 37.92
C ALA A 72 19.20 31.56 38.16
N TYR A 73 18.83 31.24 39.40
CA TYR A 73 18.30 29.91 39.76
C TYR A 73 16.95 29.65 39.11
N ASP A 74 16.03 30.62 39.15
CA ASP A 74 14.72 30.50 38.54
C ASP A 74 14.80 30.38 37.00
N GLU A 75 15.71 31.15 36.36
CA GLU A 75 15.95 31.05 34.92
C GLU A 75 16.49 29.69 34.51
N LEU A 76 17.48 29.16 35.26
CA LEU A 76 18.04 27.84 35.00
C LEU A 76 16.97 26.75 35.17
N HIS A 77 16.26 26.79 36.29
CA HIS A 77 15.21 25.79 36.59
C HIS A 77 14.05 25.86 35.60
N GLY A 78 13.66 27.08 35.21
CA GLY A 78 12.65 27.28 34.17
C GLY A 78 13.08 26.79 32.78
N SER A 79 14.39 26.90 32.48
CA SER A 79 14.96 26.36 31.23
C SER A 79 14.98 24.81 31.22
N GLU A 80 15.41 24.18 32.32
CA GLU A 80 15.39 22.74 32.51
C GLU A 80 13.96 22.18 32.41
N GLN A 81 13.00 22.82 33.06
CA GLN A 81 11.61 22.40 32.98
C GLN A 81 11.01 22.55 31.56
N ARG A 82 11.40 23.58 30.81
CA ARG A 82 10.98 23.75 29.42
C ARG A 82 11.55 22.64 28.54
N LEU A 83 12.84 22.32 28.71
CA LEU A 83 13.48 21.23 27.96
C LEU A 83 12.83 19.89 28.27
N ASN A 84 12.59 19.58 29.53
CA ASN A 84 11.94 18.32 29.93
C ASN A 84 10.53 18.19 29.38
N ARG A 85 9.71 19.26 29.44
CA ARG A 85 8.38 19.26 28.84
C ARG A 85 8.42 19.09 27.32
N ALA A 86 9.38 19.70 26.65
CA ALA A 86 9.55 19.53 25.21
C ALA A 86 9.92 18.08 24.84
N LEU A 87 10.80 17.45 25.61
CA LEU A 87 11.18 16.04 25.42
C LEU A 87 10.01 15.08 25.70
N GLU A 88 9.23 15.34 26.75
CA GLU A 88 8.03 14.55 27.07
C GLU A 88 6.95 14.67 25.99
N ALA A 89 6.76 15.89 25.45
CA ALA A 89 5.76 16.13 24.39
C ALA A 89 6.06 15.37 23.09
N VAL A 90 7.31 15.15 22.77
CA VAL A 90 7.76 14.42 21.56
C VAL A 90 7.76 12.91 21.77
N ARG A 91 7.63 12.43 23.02
CA ARG A 91 7.72 11.01 23.41
C ARG A 91 9.01 10.32 22.97
N ASP A 92 10.06 11.09 22.71
CA ASP A 92 11.38 10.57 22.39
C ASP A 92 12.15 10.25 23.68
N GLY A 93 12.88 9.16 23.68
CA GLY A 93 13.79 8.81 24.76
C GLY A 93 15.13 9.53 24.59
N LEU A 94 15.51 10.40 25.55
CA LEU A 94 16.85 10.97 25.60
C LEU A 94 17.81 9.99 26.30
N TRP A 95 19.00 9.86 25.78
CA TRP A 95 20.13 9.18 26.42
C TRP A 95 21.39 10.03 26.32
N ASP A 96 22.19 10.02 27.38
CA ASP A 96 23.46 10.76 27.49
C ASP A 96 24.46 9.90 28.25
N TRP A 97 25.50 9.45 27.55
CA TRP A 97 26.57 8.64 28.09
C TRP A 97 27.80 9.49 28.33
N ASP A 98 28.14 9.73 29.59
CA ASP A 98 29.39 10.33 30.02
C ASP A 98 30.52 9.29 29.85
N LEU A 99 31.35 9.47 28.85
CA LEU A 99 32.46 8.58 28.51
C LEU A 99 33.67 8.70 29.42
N VAL A 100 33.70 9.72 30.31
CA VAL A 100 34.76 9.92 31.31
C VAL A 100 34.46 9.13 32.58
N THR A 101 33.22 9.18 33.03
CA THR A 101 32.74 8.49 34.23
C THR A 101 32.11 7.13 33.98
N ASP A 102 31.91 6.77 32.71
CA ASP A 102 31.22 5.58 32.23
C ASP A 102 29.79 5.45 32.79
N ARG A 103 29.11 6.58 32.94
CA ARG A 103 27.71 6.63 33.41
C ARG A 103 26.78 7.08 32.30
N MET A 104 25.68 6.37 32.16
CA MET A 104 24.62 6.71 31.18
C MET A 104 23.40 7.23 31.92
N PHE A 105 22.99 8.44 31.56
CA PHE A 105 21.69 8.99 31.89
C PHE A 105 20.69 8.65 30.79
N VAL A 106 19.48 8.31 31.19
CA VAL A 106 18.34 8.15 30.27
C VAL A 106 17.12 8.86 30.85
N SER A 107 16.34 9.48 29.97
CA SER A 107 15.08 10.11 30.36
C SER A 107 14.01 9.07 30.70
N PRO A 108 12.96 9.43 31.46
CA PRO A 108 11.80 8.56 31.67
C PRO A 108 11.16 8.10 30.36
N GLY A 109 11.17 8.95 29.31
CA GLY A 109 10.70 8.61 27.95
C GLY A 109 11.48 7.44 27.35
N TYR A 110 12.79 7.34 27.59
CA TYR A 110 13.59 6.20 27.11
C TYR A 110 13.17 4.88 27.78
N ALA A 111 12.96 4.88 29.09
CA ALA A 111 12.48 3.69 29.79
C ALA A 111 11.10 3.27 29.28
N ALA A 112 10.22 4.23 29.02
CA ALA A 112 8.88 3.99 28.46
C ALA A 112 8.92 3.35 27.06
N LEU A 113 9.92 3.66 26.20
CA LEU A 113 10.08 3.03 24.88
C LEU A 113 10.22 1.51 24.95
N ILE A 114 10.82 1.00 26.04
CA ILE A 114 11.00 -0.44 26.26
C ILE A 114 10.04 -1.01 27.31
N GLY A 115 9.06 -0.19 27.76
CA GLY A 115 7.99 -0.59 28.68
C GLY A 115 8.47 -0.78 30.12
N LEU A 116 9.58 -0.16 30.52
CA LEU A 116 10.12 -0.22 31.89
C LEU A 116 9.82 1.05 32.67
N ALA A 117 9.61 0.93 33.97
CA ALA A 117 9.71 2.08 34.86
C ALA A 117 11.19 2.49 35.03
N PRO A 118 11.49 3.77 35.30
CA PRO A 118 12.89 4.22 35.49
C PRO A 118 13.64 3.40 36.54
N GLU A 119 12.99 2.95 37.58
CA GLU A 119 13.56 2.15 38.69
C GLU A 119 13.88 0.70 38.28
N GLU A 120 13.20 0.19 37.23
CA GLU A 120 13.40 -1.17 36.69
C GLU A 120 14.56 -1.23 35.68
N LEU A 121 15.08 -0.09 35.23
CA LEU A 121 16.03 -0.02 34.14
C LEU A 121 17.40 -0.61 34.50
N GLY A 122 17.85 -0.48 35.77
CA GLY A 122 19.16 -0.91 36.21
C GLY A 122 20.30 -0.16 35.50
N ASP A 123 21.30 -0.90 35.01
CA ASP A 123 22.33 -0.32 34.12
C ASP A 123 21.72 -0.14 32.70
N PRO A 124 21.61 1.12 32.23
CA PRO A 124 20.99 1.40 30.94
C PRO A 124 21.73 0.78 29.75
N ILE A 125 23.04 0.72 29.75
CA ILE A 125 23.88 0.19 28.66
C ILE A 125 23.69 -1.32 28.56
N GLU A 126 23.79 -2.02 29.70
CA GLU A 126 23.61 -3.47 29.73
C GLU A 126 22.16 -3.86 29.42
N THR A 127 21.17 -3.10 29.90
CA THR A 127 19.76 -3.31 29.58
C THR A 127 19.46 -3.14 28.10
N TRP A 128 20.03 -2.11 27.46
CA TRP A 128 19.94 -1.90 26.04
C TRP A 128 20.55 -3.05 25.24
N LYS A 129 21.80 -3.47 25.55
CA LYS A 129 22.46 -4.59 24.86
C LYS A 129 21.65 -5.89 24.92
N LYS A 130 21.12 -6.23 26.11
CA LYS A 130 20.31 -7.47 26.32
C LYS A 130 18.99 -7.45 25.58
N ARG A 131 18.49 -6.30 25.18
CA ARG A 131 17.21 -6.13 24.49
C ARG A 131 17.35 -5.97 22.99
N LEU A 132 18.56 -5.81 22.45
CA LEU A 132 18.81 -5.79 21.02
C LEU A 132 18.34 -7.11 20.36
N HIS A 133 17.80 -7.00 19.14
CA HIS A 133 17.45 -8.17 18.37
C HIS A 133 18.72 -8.97 18.02
N PRO A 134 18.73 -10.32 18.20
CA PRO A 134 19.94 -11.12 18.00
C PRO A 134 20.62 -10.95 16.64
N GLU A 135 19.82 -10.86 15.56
CA GLU A 135 20.35 -10.66 14.21
C GLU A 135 21.02 -9.30 13.99
N GLU A 136 20.62 -8.28 14.75
CA GLU A 136 21.11 -6.90 14.61
C GLU A 136 22.19 -6.54 15.63
N TYR A 137 22.41 -7.39 16.64
CA TYR A 137 23.28 -7.12 17.76
C TYR A 137 24.69 -6.69 17.33
N ALA A 138 25.32 -7.45 16.45
CA ALA A 138 26.69 -7.18 15.99
C ALA A 138 26.77 -5.87 15.19
N THR A 139 25.82 -5.67 14.26
CA THR A 139 25.79 -4.49 13.38
C THR A 139 25.52 -3.21 14.16
N VAL A 140 24.61 -3.26 15.16
CA VAL A 140 24.31 -2.10 16.00
C VAL A 140 25.52 -1.71 16.84
N LEU A 141 26.17 -2.68 17.48
CA LEU A 141 27.38 -2.39 18.28
C LEU A 141 28.54 -1.86 17.42
N GLU A 142 28.68 -2.36 16.20
CA GLU A 142 29.69 -1.85 15.26
C GLU A 142 29.40 -0.41 14.85
N ALA A 143 28.16 -0.06 14.53
CA ALA A 143 27.75 1.30 14.20
C ALA A 143 28.09 2.28 15.35
N HIS A 144 27.74 1.92 16.59
CA HIS A 144 28.08 2.72 17.77
C HIS A 144 29.60 2.85 17.97
N ARG A 145 30.37 1.75 17.80
CA ARG A 145 31.84 1.77 17.90
C ARG A 145 32.46 2.69 16.85
N ASN A 146 32.04 2.59 15.61
CA ASN A 146 32.54 3.41 14.51
C ASN A 146 32.30 4.91 14.78
N HIS A 147 31.12 5.23 15.31
CA HIS A 147 30.81 6.62 15.68
C HIS A 147 31.65 7.11 16.86
N LEU A 148 31.84 6.28 17.87
CA LEU A 148 32.75 6.61 19.01
C LEU A 148 34.21 6.83 18.57
N GLN A 149 34.65 6.08 17.56
CA GLN A 149 36.00 6.24 16.98
C GLN A 149 36.14 7.46 16.06
N GLY A 150 35.02 8.13 15.71
CA GLY A 150 35.00 9.30 14.82
C GLY A 150 35.04 8.94 13.34
N LEU A 151 34.69 7.71 12.99
CA LEU A 151 34.55 7.24 11.59
C LEU A 151 33.25 7.72 10.93
N THR A 152 32.31 8.23 11.71
CA THR A 152 31.05 8.82 11.25
C THR A 152 30.79 10.12 12.01
N ASP A 153 30.19 11.12 11.31
CA ASP A 153 29.89 12.43 11.91
C ASP A 153 28.71 12.37 12.88
N ASN A 154 27.72 11.53 12.60
CA ASN A 154 26.52 11.32 13.42
C ASN A 154 26.19 9.84 13.50
N LEU A 155 25.56 9.41 14.59
CA LEU A 155 24.84 8.16 14.65
C LEU A 155 23.44 8.40 14.07
N ASP A 156 23.05 7.60 13.09
CA ASP A 156 21.67 7.50 12.58
C ASP A 156 21.41 6.02 12.26
N HIS A 157 20.73 5.33 13.18
CA HIS A 157 20.56 3.88 13.09
C HIS A 157 19.17 3.45 13.50
N ILE A 158 18.60 2.49 12.76
CA ILE A 158 17.30 1.90 13.07
C ILE A 158 17.52 0.43 13.39
N TYR A 159 17.01 0.01 14.56
CA TYR A 159 17.16 -1.35 15.05
C TYR A 159 15.98 -1.76 15.92
N ARG A 160 15.86 -3.06 16.21
CA ARG A 160 14.78 -3.61 17.04
C ARG A 160 15.23 -3.76 18.50
N LEU A 161 14.42 -3.25 19.43
CA LEU A 161 14.56 -3.48 20.87
C LEU A 161 13.37 -4.29 21.39
N ARG A 162 13.65 -5.27 22.25
CA ARG A 162 12.62 -6.05 22.91
C ARG A 162 11.96 -5.26 24.03
N HIS A 163 10.67 -4.98 23.88
CA HIS A 163 9.83 -4.35 24.88
C HIS A 163 9.51 -5.33 26.03
N LYS A 164 9.00 -4.83 27.18
CA LYS A 164 8.67 -5.64 28.38
C LYS A 164 7.58 -6.69 28.10
N ASP A 165 6.66 -6.42 27.17
CA ASP A 165 5.62 -7.34 26.73
C ASP A 165 6.14 -8.56 25.94
N GLY A 166 7.41 -8.55 25.53
CA GLY A 166 8.07 -9.61 24.76
C GLY A 166 8.22 -9.28 23.27
N ASP A 167 7.47 -8.33 22.75
CA ASP A 167 7.51 -7.93 21.35
C ASP A 167 8.69 -7.03 21.04
N TYR A 168 9.11 -7.01 19.77
CA TYR A 168 10.14 -6.10 19.30
C TYR A 168 9.53 -4.79 18.80
N ARG A 169 10.15 -3.67 19.23
CA ARG A 169 9.83 -2.32 18.75
C ARG A 169 10.95 -1.82 17.84
N TRP A 170 10.58 -1.17 16.75
CA TRP A 170 11.53 -0.50 15.88
C TRP A 170 11.92 0.84 16.48
N ILE A 171 13.21 0.97 16.84
CA ILE A 171 13.76 2.19 17.42
C ILE A 171 14.66 2.87 16.40
N HIS A 172 14.39 4.15 16.18
CA HIS A 172 15.26 5.03 15.42
C HIS A 172 16.11 5.84 16.41
N SER A 173 17.40 5.53 16.50
CA SER A 173 18.35 6.20 17.39
C SER A 173 19.26 7.13 16.60
N ARG A 174 19.31 8.39 17.05
CA ARG A 174 20.20 9.41 16.51
C ARG A 174 21.02 10.01 17.62
N GLY A 175 22.32 10.16 17.39
CA GLY A 175 23.22 10.66 18.42
C GLY A 175 24.48 11.31 17.87
N ARG A 176 25.19 11.97 18.76
CA ARG A 176 26.45 12.64 18.47
C ARG A 176 27.43 12.49 19.63
N VAL A 177 28.68 12.29 19.30
CA VAL A 177 29.79 12.33 20.29
C VAL A 177 30.32 13.76 20.42
N LEU A 178 30.27 14.29 21.64
CA LEU A 178 30.90 15.55 21.99
C LEU A 178 32.36 15.30 22.41
N ARG A 179 33.29 16.06 21.83
CA ARG A 179 34.74 15.89 22.04
C ARG A 179 35.35 17.15 22.64
N ASP A 180 36.46 17.00 23.34
CA ASP A 180 37.25 18.14 23.80
C ASP A 180 38.08 18.79 22.68
N ALA A 181 38.83 19.84 23.01
CA ALA A 181 39.68 20.55 22.05
C ALA A 181 40.82 19.68 21.45
N LEU A 182 41.11 18.54 22.04
CA LEU A 182 42.14 17.57 21.60
C LEU A 182 41.50 16.39 20.81
N GLY A 183 40.17 16.42 20.57
CA GLY A 183 39.45 15.39 19.88
C GLY A 183 39.06 14.17 20.74
N LYS A 184 39.31 14.18 22.04
CA LYS A 184 38.95 13.09 22.94
C LYS A 184 37.44 13.11 23.20
N PRO A 185 36.75 11.97 23.08
CA PRO A 185 35.29 11.88 23.33
C PRO A 185 34.99 12.10 24.83
N LEU A 186 34.05 12.98 25.12
CA LEU A 186 33.59 13.33 26.48
C LEU A 186 32.21 12.80 26.78
N HIS A 187 31.24 13.09 25.87
CA HIS A 187 29.86 12.67 25.99
C HIS A 187 29.37 12.06 24.69
N TYR A 188 28.52 11.08 24.79
CA TYR A 188 27.79 10.50 23.67
C TYR A 188 26.31 10.61 23.96
N THR A 189 25.65 11.56 23.31
CA THR A 189 24.25 11.92 23.60
C THR A 189 23.40 11.75 22.37
N GLY A 190 22.12 11.42 22.58
CA GLY A 190 21.18 11.26 21.49
C GLY A 190 19.74 11.05 21.92
N VAL A 191 18.92 10.80 20.92
CA VAL A 191 17.50 10.53 21.07
C VAL A 191 17.14 9.21 20.42
N ALA A 192 16.20 8.50 21.02
CA ALA A 192 15.62 7.27 20.52
C ALA A 192 14.10 7.46 20.35
N ARG A 193 13.57 7.07 19.21
CA ARG A 193 12.13 7.16 18.87
C ARG A 193 11.58 5.81 18.48
N ASP A 194 10.42 5.45 19.02
CA ASP A 194 9.66 4.30 18.53
C ASP A 194 8.97 4.66 17.21
N ILE A 195 9.37 3.96 16.15
CA ILE A 195 8.80 4.11 14.79
C ILE A 195 7.98 2.88 14.37
N THR A 196 7.63 2.00 15.32
CA THR A 196 6.92 0.74 15.04
C THR A 196 5.59 0.98 14.35
N LEU A 197 4.77 1.88 14.90
CA LEU A 197 3.47 2.20 14.32
C LEU A 197 3.59 2.85 12.93
N GLN A 198 4.60 3.70 12.74
CA GLN A 198 4.86 4.31 11.43
C GLN A 198 5.21 3.23 10.40
N ARG A 199 6.15 2.34 10.72
CA ARG A 199 6.55 1.24 9.82
C ARG A 199 5.39 0.29 9.52
N LEU A 200 4.60 -0.08 10.52
CA LEU A 200 3.41 -0.91 10.30
C LEU A 200 2.43 -0.26 9.32
N LYS A 201 2.19 1.04 9.44
CA LYS A 201 1.32 1.77 8.50
C LYS A 201 1.91 1.80 7.08
N GLU A 202 3.21 2.08 6.96
CA GLU A 202 3.91 2.07 5.67
C GLU A 202 3.89 0.69 5.01
N ASP A 203 4.12 -0.38 5.79
CA ASP A 203 4.08 -1.76 5.30
C ASP A 203 2.66 -2.18 4.89
N HIS A 204 1.63 -1.80 5.64
CA HIS A 204 0.23 -2.04 5.26
C HIS A 204 -0.14 -1.33 3.97
N LEU A 205 0.27 -0.06 3.81
CA LEU A 205 0.04 0.68 2.56
C LEU A 205 0.77 0.04 1.37
N ARG A 206 2.03 -0.38 1.59
CA ARG A 206 2.82 -1.08 0.55
C ARG A 206 2.20 -2.41 0.17
N GLN A 207 1.71 -3.19 1.14
CA GLN A 207 1.01 -4.44 0.89
C GLN A 207 -0.29 -4.21 0.12
N ALA A 208 -1.09 -3.22 0.51
CA ALA A 208 -2.32 -2.87 -0.19
C ALA A 208 -2.05 -2.45 -1.64
N ALA A 209 -1.02 -1.62 -1.88
CA ALA A 209 -0.60 -1.24 -3.21
C ALA A 209 -0.14 -2.45 -4.03
N ALA A 210 0.67 -3.36 -3.43
CA ALA A 210 1.12 -4.58 -4.11
C ALA A 210 -0.05 -5.50 -4.50
N VAL A 211 -1.06 -5.66 -3.65
CA VAL A 211 -2.28 -6.42 -3.97
C VAL A 211 -3.02 -5.76 -5.13
N PHE A 212 -3.22 -4.43 -5.07
CA PHE A 212 -3.88 -3.66 -6.12
C PHE A 212 -3.18 -3.82 -7.48
N ASP A 213 -1.84 -3.79 -7.50
CA ASP A 213 -1.06 -3.88 -8.74
C ASP A 213 -0.90 -5.31 -9.26
N SER A 214 -0.87 -6.32 -8.39
CA SER A 214 -0.57 -7.71 -8.76
C SER A 214 -1.80 -8.54 -9.11
N THR A 215 -3.02 -8.09 -8.79
CA THR A 215 -4.23 -8.83 -9.15
C THR A 215 -4.39 -8.95 -10.67
N ARG A 216 -4.92 -10.09 -11.13
CA ARG A 216 -5.21 -10.31 -12.55
C ARG A 216 -6.50 -9.62 -12.99
N GLU A 217 -7.35 -9.25 -12.06
CA GLU A 217 -8.60 -8.56 -12.32
C GLU A 217 -8.37 -7.07 -12.58
N GLY A 218 -9.12 -6.49 -13.49
CA GLY A 218 -9.15 -5.06 -13.68
C GLY A 218 -9.82 -4.38 -12.50
N VAL A 219 -9.12 -3.44 -11.87
CA VAL A 219 -9.67 -2.64 -10.77
C VAL A 219 -9.73 -1.18 -11.21
N LEU A 220 -10.86 -0.55 -10.96
CA LEU A 220 -11.05 0.88 -11.12
C LEU A 220 -11.70 1.46 -9.85
N VAL A 221 -11.27 2.64 -9.47
CA VAL A 221 -11.83 3.40 -8.35
C VAL A 221 -12.32 4.73 -8.89
N THR A 222 -13.55 5.10 -8.51
CA THR A 222 -14.10 6.41 -8.83
C THR A 222 -14.41 7.20 -7.57
N ASP A 223 -14.53 8.51 -7.69
CA ASP A 223 -15.09 9.36 -6.65
C ASP A 223 -16.62 9.19 -6.51
N ALA A 224 -17.24 9.99 -5.65
CA ALA A 224 -18.69 9.97 -5.42
C ALA A 224 -19.52 10.42 -6.64
N GLN A 225 -18.92 11.10 -7.61
CA GLN A 225 -19.52 11.54 -8.86
C GLN A 225 -19.29 10.55 -10.01
N ALA A 226 -18.77 9.35 -9.69
CA ALA A 226 -18.39 8.31 -10.65
C ALA A 226 -17.28 8.75 -11.63
N VAL A 227 -16.40 9.67 -11.23
CA VAL A 227 -15.21 10.04 -12.00
C VAL A 227 -14.05 9.14 -11.59
N ILE A 228 -13.36 8.53 -12.55
CA ILE A 228 -12.24 7.60 -12.33
C ILE A 228 -11.06 8.35 -11.72
N VAL A 229 -10.61 7.90 -10.54
CA VAL A 229 -9.47 8.46 -9.80
C VAL A 229 -8.28 7.51 -9.74
N HIS A 230 -8.51 6.19 -9.82
CA HIS A 230 -7.43 5.18 -9.87
C HIS A 230 -7.83 3.99 -10.75
N VAL A 231 -6.85 3.42 -11.42
CA VAL A 231 -6.95 2.13 -12.12
C VAL A 231 -5.67 1.32 -11.86
N ASN A 232 -5.78 -0.02 -11.89
CA ASN A 232 -4.62 -0.89 -11.72
C ASN A 232 -4.01 -1.32 -13.08
N PRO A 233 -2.81 -1.91 -13.11
CA PRO A 233 -2.17 -2.38 -14.34
C PRO A 233 -3.02 -3.41 -15.11
N SER A 234 -3.84 -4.19 -14.43
CA SER A 234 -4.73 -5.17 -15.07
C SER A 234 -5.88 -4.50 -15.82
N PHE A 235 -6.42 -3.40 -15.31
CA PHE A 235 -7.37 -2.58 -16.04
C PHE A 235 -6.79 -2.17 -17.40
N GLU A 236 -5.54 -1.67 -17.42
CA GLU A 236 -4.89 -1.25 -18.66
C GLU A 236 -4.71 -2.43 -19.64
N ARG A 237 -4.25 -3.59 -19.14
CA ARG A 237 -4.07 -4.79 -19.96
C ARG A 237 -5.37 -5.30 -20.57
N ILE A 238 -6.45 -5.31 -19.78
CA ILE A 238 -7.74 -5.83 -20.23
C ILE A 238 -8.43 -4.86 -21.19
N THR A 239 -8.46 -3.56 -20.85
CA THR A 239 -9.23 -2.58 -21.61
C THR A 239 -8.45 -1.96 -22.76
N GLY A 240 -7.12 -1.99 -22.72
CA GLY A 240 -6.22 -1.31 -23.65
C GLY A 240 -6.14 0.20 -23.44
N TYR A 241 -6.85 0.78 -22.48
CA TYR A 241 -6.72 2.17 -22.07
C TYR A 241 -5.62 2.31 -21.04
N ARG A 242 -4.76 3.32 -21.15
CA ARG A 242 -3.82 3.68 -20.11
C ARG A 242 -4.49 4.50 -19.02
N SER A 243 -3.92 4.53 -17.84
CA SER A 243 -4.39 5.35 -16.72
C SER A 243 -4.62 6.81 -17.13
N GLU A 244 -3.68 7.42 -17.86
CA GLU A 244 -3.77 8.79 -18.37
C GLU A 244 -4.94 9.04 -19.33
N ASP A 245 -5.41 8.01 -20.02
CA ASP A 245 -6.54 8.10 -20.95
C ASP A 245 -7.89 8.20 -20.22
N VAL A 246 -7.99 7.64 -19.01
CA VAL A 246 -9.27 7.42 -18.31
C VAL A 246 -9.43 8.24 -17.03
N LEU A 247 -8.35 8.67 -16.40
CA LEU A 247 -8.43 9.53 -15.22
C LEU A 247 -9.21 10.81 -15.51
N GLY A 248 -10.09 11.19 -14.60
CA GLY A 248 -10.99 12.33 -14.77
C GLY A 248 -12.20 12.09 -15.68
N LYS A 249 -12.36 10.89 -16.25
CA LYS A 249 -13.54 10.48 -17.05
C LYS A 249 -14.41 9.53 -16.26
N THR A 250 -15.64 9.30 -16.74
CA THR A 250 -16.54 8.29 -16.15
C THR A 250 -16.33 6.93 -16.81
N PRO A 251 -16.70 5.80 -16.15
CA PRO A 251 -16.64 4.46 -16.71
C PRO A 251 -17.46 4.28 -18.01
N ALA A 252 -18.30 5.24 -18.35
CA ALA A 252 -19.04 5.25 -19.62
C ALA A 252 -18.14 5.17 -20.87
N ILE A 253 -16.86 5.53 -20.76
CA ILE A 253 -15.86 5.35 -21.84
C ILE A 253 -15.74 3.89 -22.28
N LEU A 254 -16.09 2.93 -21.42
CA LEU A 254 -16.04 1.50 -21.71
C LEU A 254 -17.35 0.96 -22.31
N HIS A 255 -18.41 1.75 -22.42
CA HIS A 255 -19.73 1.27 -22.85
C HIS A 255 -19.68 0.68 -24.27
N SER A 256 -20.19 -0.55 -24.41
CA SER A 256 -20.31 -1.23 -25.71
C SER A 256 -21.52 -0.79 -26.53
N GLY A 257 -22.56 -0.29 -25.85
CA GLY A 257 -23.89 -0.03 -26.44
C GLY A 257 -24.81 -1.25 -26.49
N ARG A 258 -24.37 -2.42 -25.97
CA ARG A 258 -25.22 -3.63 -25.91
C ARG A 258 -26.27 -3.59 -24.81
N GLN A 259 -25.95 -3.00 -23.67
CA GLN A 259 -26.89 -2.82 -22.55
C GLN A 259 -27.77 -1.60 -22.81
N ASP A 260 -29.04 -1.73 -22.51
CA ASP A 260 -30.01 -0.64 -22.58
C ASP A 260 -29.94 0.30 -21.37
N GLN A 261 -30.66 1.40 -21.45
CA GLN A 261 -30.72 2.38 -20.36
C GLN A 261 -31.33 1.78 -19.08
N ALA A 262 -32.28 0.85 -19.21
CA ALA A 262 -32.92 0.20 -18.07
C ALA A 262 -31.92 -0.65 -17.26
N PHE A 263 -30.96 -1.28 -17.92
CA PHE A 263 -29.90 -2.01 -17.26
C PHE A 263 -29.07 -1.10 -16.31
N TYR A 264 -28.60 0.07 -16.81
CA TYR A 264 -27.83 1.01 -16.02
C TYR A 264 -28.64 1.65 -14.91
N GLN A 265 -29.95 1.84 -15.10
CA GLN A 265 -30.84 2.31 -14.03
C GLN A 265 -30.95 1.28 -12.91
N ARG A 266 -31.15 -0.01 -13.22
CA ARG A 266 -31.17 -1.09 -12.21
C ARG A 266 -29.84 -1.19 -11.47
N LEU A 267 -28.72 -1.10 -12.18
CA LEU A 267 -27.38 -1.07 -11.58
C LEU A 267 -27.26 0.11 -10.59
N GLY A 268 -27.65 1.31 -11.00
CA GLY A 268 -27.61 2.49 -10.15
C GLY A 268 -28.53 2.40 -8.92
N LEU A 269 -29.71 1.77 -9.04
CA LEU A 269 -30.59 1.51 -7.90
C LEU A 269 -29.94 0.54 -6.91
N ALA A 270 -29.41 -0.58 -7.39
CA ALA A 270 -28.74 -1.58 -6.54
C ALA A 270 -27.58 -0.96 -5.74
N LEU A 271 -26.77 -0.09 -6.36
CA LEU A 271 -25.68 0.61 -5.67
C LEU A 271 -26.17 1.61 -4.61
N ARG A 272 -27.36 2.19 -4.79
CA ARG A 272 -27.95 3.12 -3.79
C ARG A 272 -28.57 2.39 -2.61
N GLU A 273 -29.21 1.23 -2.86
CA GLU A 273 -30.00 0.50 -1.87
C GLU A 273 -29.19 -0.56 -1.12
N GLN A 274 -28.24 -1.21 -1.82
CA GLN A 274 -27.51 -2.37 -1.30
C GLN A 274 -26.01 -2.15 -1.16
N ASP A 275 -25.49 -0.99 -1.60
CA ASP A 275 -24.05 -0.65 -1.62
C ASP A 275 -23.18 -1.61 -2.46
N VAL A 276 -23.81 -2.52 -3.23
CA VAL A 276 -23.12 -3.53 -4.04
C VAL A 276 -23.94 -3.87 -5.29
N TRP A 277 -23.24 -4.16 -6.39
CA TRP A 277 -23.80 -4.75 -7.61
C TRP A 277 -22.81 -5.74 -8.21
N SER A 278 -23.32 -6.85 -8.77
CA SER A 278 -22.51 -7.83 -9.50
C SER A 278 -23.27 -8.35 -10.70
N GLY A 279 -22.58 -8.56 -11.80
CA GLY A 279 -23.20 -9.13 -12.98
C GLY A 279 -22.30 -9.12 -14.21
N GLU A 280 -22.77 -9.83 -15.26
CA GLU A 280 -22.16 -9.79 -16.58
C GLU A 280 -22.53 -8.49 -17.29
N ILE A 281 -21.50 -7.83 -17.88
CA ILE A 281 -21.67 -6.63 -18.69
C ILE A 281 -20.77 -6.74 -19.92
N TRP A 282 -21.23 -6.19 -21.03
CA TRP A 282 -20.45 -6.13 -22.26
C TRP A 282 -19.85 -4.74 -22.40
N ASN A 283 -18.55 -4.68 -22.44
CA ASN A 283 -17.80 -3.43 -22.57
C ASN A 283 -17.00 -3.40 -23.88
N ARG A 284 -16.41 -2.26 -24.18
CA ARG A 284 -15.60 -2.00 -25.37
C ARG A 284 -14.20 -1.62 -24.98
N ARG A 285 -13.19 -2.31 -25.52
CA ARG A 285 -11.78 -1.97 -25.37
C ARG A 285 -11.43 -0.73 -26.21
N LYS A 286 -10.26 -0.15 -25.95
CA LYS A 286 -9.71 0.96 -26.79
C LYS A 286 -9.56 0.57 -28.26
N SER A 287 -9.32 -0.71 -28.57
CA SER A 287 -9.25 -1.26 -29.93
C SER A 287 -10.60 -1.26 -30.68
N GLY A 288 -11.71 -1.05 -29.98
CA GLY A 288 -13.07 -1.20 -30.51
C GLY A 288 -13.69 -2.58 -30.31
N GLU A 289 -12.92 -3.60 -29.88
CA GLU A 289 -13.43 -4.93 -29.58
C GLU A 289 -14.45 -4.90 -28.45
N ILE A 290 -15.60 -5.53 -28.66
CA ILE A 290 -16.63 -5.71 -27.64
C ILE A 290 -16.38 -7.04 -26.94
N TYR A 291 -16.30 -7.01 -25.61
CA TYR A 291 -16.00 -8.18 -24.80
C TYR A 291 -16.90 -8.29 -23.57
N PRO A 292 -17.23 -9.52 -23.14
CA PRO A 292 -17.95 -9.76 -21.90
C PRO A 292 -17.02 -9.69 -20.72
N GLN A 293 -17.48 -9.07 -19.64
CA GLN A 293 -16.79 -9.08 -18.35
C GLN A 293 -17.77 -9.38 -17.21
N TRP A 294 -17.28 -10.03 -16.18
CA TRP A 294 -17.96 -10.08 -14.90
C TRP A 294 -17.51 -8.89 -14.07
N LEU A 295 -18.44 -8.03 -13.69
CA LEU A 295 -18.16 -6.80 -12.95
C LEU A 295 -18.78 -6.88 -11.57
N HIS A 296 -17.99 -6.57 -10.55
CA HIS A 296 -18.42 -6.36 -9.17
C HIS A 296 -18.13 -4.91 -8.77
N ILE A 297 -19.16 -4.18 -8.33
CA ILE A 297 -19.03 -2.80 -7.86
C ILE A 297 -19.43 -2.75 -6.39
N ARG A 298 -18.60 -2.08 -5.57
CA ARG A 298 -18.88 -1.81 -4.18
C ARG A 298 -18.78 -0.32 -3.87
N VAL A 299 -19.75 0.15 -3.06
CA VAL A 299 -19.77 1.51 -2.52
C VAL A 299 -18.86 1.58 -1.29
N VAL A 300 -18.03 2.62 -1.20
CA VAL A 300 -17.19 2.94 -0.05
C VAL A 300 -17.72 4.20 0.61
N ARG A 301 -17.94 4.14 1.92
CA ARG A 301 -18.43 5.24 2.73
C ARG A 301 -17.40 5.62 3.80
N ASN A 302 -17.40 6.89 4.22
CA ASN A 302 -16.60 7.34 5.35
C ASN A 302 -17.28 6.97 6.69
N ASP A 303 -16.62 7.29 7.81
CA ASP A 303 -17.12 7.03 9.18
C ASP A 303 -18.46 7.76 9.49
N GLN A 304 -18.84 8.75 8.70
CA GLN A 304 -20.12 9.48 8.79
C GLN A 304 -21.21 8.88 7.88
N GLY A 305 -20.94 7.76 7.20
CA GLY A 305 -21.87 7.10 6.28
C GLY A 305 -22.01 7.77 4.92
N GLN A 306 -21.23 8.81 4.61
CA GLN A 306 -21.28 9.50 3.32
C GLN A 306 -20.51 8.72 2.27
N LEU A 307 -21.08 8.58 1.08
CA LEU A 307 -20.43 8.01 -0.09
C LEU A 307 -19.15 8.77 -0.44
N THR A 308 -18.05 8.06 -0.54
CA THR A 308 -16.76 8.63 -0.94
C THR A 308 -16.28 8.10 -2.29
N HIS A 309 -16.40 6.79 -2.53
CA HIS A 309 -15.87 6.14 -3.72
C HIS A 309 -16.76 4.97 -4.17
N TYR A 310 -16.63 4.60 -5.45
CA TYR A 310 -17.02 3.29 -5.94
C TYR A 310 -15.76 2.52 -6.32
N VAL A 311 -15.72 1.24 -5.97
CA VAL A 311 -14.66 0.31 -6.37
C VAL A 311 -15.27 -0.73 -7.28
N GLY A 312 -14.83 -0.74 -8.53
CA GLY A 312 -15.20 -1.75 -9.51
C GLY A 312 -14.06 -2.73 -9.73
N VAL A 313 -14.36 -4.03 -9.61
CA VAL A 313 -13.43 -5.12 -9.90
C VAL A 313 -14.04 -5.97 -11.00
N PHE A 314 -13.28 -6.27 -12.04
CA PHE A 314 -13.82 -7.04 -13.15
C PHE A 314 -12.83 -8.03 -13.75
N SER A 315 -13.38 -9.14 -14.26
CA SER A 315 -12.66 -10.19 -14.97
C SER A 315 -13.13 -10.26 -16.42
N ASP A 316 -12.20 -10.41 -17.34
CA ASP A 316 -12.48 -10.66 -18.75
C ASP A 316 -12.96 -12.11 -18.97
N LEU A 317 -14.18 -12.28 -19.47
CA LEU A 317 -14.78 -13.58 -19.75
C LEU A 317 -14.54 -14.07 -21.20
N SER A 318 -13.79 -13.33 -22.01
CA SER A 318 -13.62 -13.65 -23.44
C SER A 318 -13.02 -15.03 -23.68
N SER A 319 -12.04 -15.44 -22.88
CA SER A 319 -11.42 -16.76 -22.98
C SER A 319 -12.38 -17.86 -22.56
N ILE A 320 -13.12 -17.67 -21.48
CA ILE A 320 -14.08 -18.63 -20.95
C ILE A 320 -15.20 -18.84 -21.97
N LYS A 321 -15.81 -17.76 -22.46
CA LYS A 321 -16.87 -17.83 -23.47
C LYS A 321 -16.42 -18.46 -24.79
N ARG A 322 -15.17 -18.19 -25.20
CA ARG A 322 -14.58 -18.87 -26.39
C ARG A 322 -14.44 -20.36 -26.16
N SER A 323 -13.90 -20.76 -25.00
CA SER A 323 -13.78 -22.19 -24.68
C SER A 323 -15.13 -22.89 -24.53
N GLU A 324 -16.11 -22.24 -23.92
CA GLU A 324 -17.49 -22.77 -23.84
C GLU A 324 -18.10 -22.99 -25.24
N ASN A 325 -17.98 -21.99 -26.12
CA ASN A 325 -18.48 -22.12 -27.50
C ASN A 325 -17.73 -23.18 -28.30
N GLU A 326 -16.41 -23.33 -28.09
CA GLU A 326 -15.59 -24.35 -28.72
C GLU A 326 -15.98 -25.76 -28.24
N LEU A 327 -16.19 -25.91 -26.92
CA LEU A 327 -16.66 -27.17 -26.35
C LEU A 327 -18.05 -27.52 -26.84
N ASP A 328 -18.97 -26.56 -26.90
CA ASP A 328 -20.31 -26.76 -27.44
C ASP A 328 -20.26 -27.17 -28.94
N PHE A 329 -19.42 -26.49 -29.71
CA PHE A 329 -19.18 -26.86 -31.10
C PHE A 329 -18.64 -28.29 -31.24
N LEU A 330 -17.62 -28.67 -30.46
CA LEU A 330 -17.06 -30.02 -30.48
C LEU A 330 -18.02 -31.10 -29.98
N ALA A 331 -18.92 -30.74 -29.07
CA ALA A 331 -19.99 -31.66 -28.59
C ALA A 331 -21.00 -32.01 -29.68
N HIS A 332 -21.25 -31.08 -30.63
CA HIS A 332 -22.31 -31.22 -31.62
C HIS A 332 -21.81 -31.31 -33.08
N HIS A 333 -20.50 -31.09 -33.31
CA HIS A 333 -19.91 -31.11 -34.66
C HIS A 333 -18.72 -32.03 -34.76
N ASP A 334 -18.45 -32.56 -35.94
CA ASP A 334 -17.26 -33.33 -36.29
C ASP A 334 -16.07 -32.38 -36.46
N SER A 335 -14.97 -32.60 -35.74
CA SER A 335 -13.80 -31.71 -35.72
C SER A 335 -13.04 -31.64 -37.05
N LEU A 336 -13.14 -32.67 -37.91
CA LEU A 336 -12.45 -32.73 -39.19
C LEU A 336 -13.17 -31.95 -40.28
N THR A 337 -14.49 -32.16 -40.38
CA THR A 337 -15.33 -31.66 -41.49
C THR A 337 -16.15 -30.44 -41.12
N GLY A 338 -16.30 -30.16 -39.79
CA GLY A 338 -17.20 -29.10 -39.28
C GLY A 338 -18.67 -29.41 -39.43
N LEU A 339 -19.07 -30.58 -39.92
CA LEU A 339 -20.43 -31.01 -40.03
C LEU A 339 -21.05 -31.35 -38.67
N PRO A 340 -22.37 -31.30 -38.50
CA PRO A 340 -23.06 -31.95 -37.41
C PRO A 340 -22.57 -33.39 -37.18
N ASN A 341 -22.33 -33.71 -35.89
CA ASN A 341 -21.95 -35.06 -35.52
C ASN A 341 -23.15 -35.94 -35.20
N ARG A 342 -22.92 -37.18 -34.79
CA ARG A 342 -23.97 -38.15 -34.42
C ARG A 342 -24.89 -37.62 -33.30
N VAL A 343 -24.38 -36.81 -32.37
CA VAL A 343 -25.19 -36.26 -31.25
C VAL A 343 -26.22 -35.27 -31.79
N LEU A 344 -25.78 -34.27 -32.56
CA LEU A 344 -26.65 -33.26 -33.13
C LEU A 344 -27.65 -33.88 -34.13
N LEU A 345 -27.22 -34.87 -34.93
CA LEU A 345 -28.12 -35.59 -35.80
C LEU A 345 -29.25 -36.27 -35.02
N ARG A 346 -28.93 -36.97 -33.92
CA ARG A 346 -29.95 -37.63 -33.10
C ARG A 346 -30.94 -36.62 -32.50
N GLU A 347 -30.49 -35.54 -31.96
CA GLU A 347 -31.34 -34.47 -31.42
C GLU A 347 -32.29 -33.91 -32.50
N ARG A 348 -31.80 -33.73 -33.73
CA ARG A 348 -32.62 -33.25 -34.83
C ARG A 348 -33.65 -34.28 -35.29
N ILE A 349 -33.29 -35.58 -35.29
CA ILE A 349 -34.24 -36.66 -35.56
C ILE A 349 -35.36 -36.67 -34.49
N GLU A 350 -34.99 -36.63 -33.21
CA GLU A 350 -35.98 -36.60 -32.12
C GLU A 350 -36.91 -35.39 -32.25
N GLN A 351 -36.38 -34.22 -32.57
CA GLN A 351 -37.13 -32.99 -32.77
C GLN A 351 -38.06 -33.09 -34.00
N ALA A 352 -37.60 -33.67 -35.13
CA ALA A 352 -38.38 -33.88 -36.32
C ALA A 352 -39.54 -34.87 -36.06
N LEU A 353 -39.29 -35.93 -35.29
CA LEU A 353 -40.32 -36.89 -34.88
C LEU A 353 -41.39 -36.26 -33.97
N GLU A 354 -40.97 -35.41 -33.05
CA GLU A 354 -41.90 -34.68 -32.15
C GLU A 354 -42.78 -33.71 -32.91
N ASN A 355 -42.21 -32.95 -33.86
CA ASN A 355 -42.95 -32.01 -34.73
C ASN A 355 -43.84 -32.71 -35.74
N GLY A 356 -43.52 -33.98 -36.07
CA GLY A 356 -44.27 -34.79 -37.03
C GLY A 356 -45.42 -35.64 -36.46
N LYS A 357 -45.66 -35.55 -35.11
CA LYS A 357 -46.72 -36.41 -34.45
C LYS A 357 -48.12 -36.35 -35.07
N ASP A 358 -48.40 -35.26 -35.75
CA ASP A 358 -49.70 -35.06 -36.45
C ASP A 358 -49.60 -35.25 -37.98
N ARG A 359 -48.47 -35.72 -38.53
CA ARG A 359 -48.26 -35.92 -39.97
C ARG A 359 -47.98 -37.37 -40.28
N THR A 360 -48.33 -37.82 -41.52
CA THR A 360 -48.18 -39.21 -42.00
C THR A 360 -46.72 -39.59 -42.27
N VAL A 361 -45.81 -38.61 -42.48
CA VAL A 361 -44.37 -38.80 -42.71
C VAL A 361 -43.67 -37.62 -42.13
N ALA A 362 -42.64 -37.87 -41.27
CA ALA A 362 -41.91 -36.84 -40.63
C ALA A 362 -40.59 -36.44 -41.36
N GLY A 363 -40.11 -37.29 -42.26
CA GLY A 363 -38.86 -37.09 -43.00
C GLY A 363 -38.21 -38.42 -43.41
N ALA A 364 -37.02 -38.33 -44.03
CA ALA A 364 -36.22 -39.49 -44.41
C ALA A 364 -34.78 -39.33 -43.87
N LEU A 365 -34.14 -40.44 -43.53
CA LEU A 365 -32.72 -40.51 -43.16
C LEU A 365 -31.96 -41.28 -44.24
N LEU A 366 -31.03 -40.65 -44.93
CA LEU A 366 -30.10 -41.26 -45.88
C LEU A 366 -28.78 -41.53 -45.17
N LEU A 367 -28.29 -42.76 -45.23
CA LEU A 367 -26.97 -43.14 -44.76
C LEU A 367 -26.05 -43.31 -45.95
N ILE A 368 -24.86 -42.77 -45.86
CA ILE A 368 -23.85 -42.78 -46.93
C ILE A 368 -22.56 -43.34 -46.34
N ASP A 369 -21.96 -44.30 -47.00
CA ASP A 369 -20.66 -44.88 -46.68
C ASP A 369 -19.75 -44.76 -47.92
N LEU A 370 -18.45 -44.45 -47.71
CA LEU A 370 -17.49 -44.28 -48.83
C LEU A 370 -16.81 -45.59 -49.12
N ASP A 371 -17.17 -46.22 -50.24
CA ASP A 371 -16.53 -47.46 -50.68
C ASP A 371 -15.00 -47.32 -50.80
N HIS A 372 -14.30 -48.33 -50.28
CA HIS A 372 -12.82 -48.43 -50.35
C HIS A 372 -12.05 -47.27 -49.61
N PHE A 373 -12.65 -46.46 -48.76
CA PHE A 373 -11.96 -45.37 -48.05
C PHE A 373 -10.77 -45.87 -47.26
N LYS A 374 -10.83 -47.03 -46.63
CA LYS A 374 -9.72 -47.64 -45.93
C LYS A 374 -8.54 -47.89 -46.88
N HIS A 375 -8.76 -48.35 -48.11
CA HIS A 375 -7.74 -48.53 -49.12
C HIS A 375 -7.03 -47.24 -49.52
N ILE A 376 -7.76 -46.13 -49.54
CA ILE A 376 -7.19 -44.82 -49.81
C ILE A 376 -6.27 -44.40 -48.65
N ASN A 377 -6.69 -44.57 -47.41
CA ASN A 377 -5.84 -44.31 -46.23
C ASN A 377 -4.59 -45.17 -46.22
N ASP A 378 -4.71 -46.47 -46.47
CA ASP A 378 -3.60 -47.42 -46.45
C ASP A 378 -2.59 -47.14 -47.58
N SER A 379 -3.03 -46.65 -48.73
CA SER A 379 -2.21 -46.41 -49.93
C SER A 379 -1.64 -44.99 -50.01
N LEU A 380 -2.41 -43.98 -49.65
CA LEU A 380 -2.06 -42.56 -49.82
C LEU A 380 -1.87 -41.80 -48.49
N GLY A 381 -2.08 -42.48 -47.36
CA GLY A 381 -1.94 -41.93 -46.03
C GLY A 381 -3.17 -41.22 -45.49
N HIS A 382 -3.30 -41.15 -44.17
CA HIS A 382 -4.45 -40.55 -43.46
C HIS A 382 -4.69 -39.09 -43.81
N THR A 383 -3.62 -38.29 -44.07
CA THR A 383 -3.76 -36.89 -44.48
C THR A 383 -4.53 -36.74 -45.78
N THR A 384 -4.32 -37.62 -46.74
CA THR A 384 -5.06 -37.66 -48.02
C THR A 384 -6.52 -38.07 -47.80
N GLY A 385 -6.75 -39.08 -46.93
CA GLY A 385 -8.11 -39.47 -46.52
C GLY A 385 -8.88 -38.35 -45.84
N ASP A 386 -8.23 -37.62 -44.93
CA ASP A 386 -8.85 -36.47 -44.25
C ASP A 386 -9.24 -35.35 -45.24
N MET A 387 -8.41 -35.09 -46.24
CA MET A 387 -8.77 -34.13 -47.30
C MET A 387 -9.88 -34.62 -48.17
N LEU A 388 -9.91 -35.92 -48.52
CA LEU A 388 -11.02 -36.50 -49.25
C LEU A 388 -12.34 -36.33 -48.47
N LEU A 389 -12.36 -36.64 -47.18
CA LEU A 389 -13.56 -36.44 -46.34
C LEU A 389 -14.03 -34.98 -46.34
N LYS A 390 -13.11 -34.00 -46.30
CA LYS A 390 -13.47 -32.59 -46.43
C LYS A 390 -14.08 -32.23 -47.78
N GLU A 391 -13.50 -32.77 -48.88
CA GLU A 391 -14.02 -32.52 -50.23
C GLU A 391 -15.37 -33.23 -50.46
N VAL A 392 -15.57 -34.46 -49.95
CA VAL A 392 -16.85 -35.15 -49.90
C VAL A 392 -17.86 -34.33 -49.16
N SER A 393 -17.51 -33.81 -47.97
CA SER A 393 -18.42 -32.96 -47.19
C SER A 393 -18.89 -31.72 -47.96
N LYS A 394 -17.97 -31.02 -48.62
CA LYS A 394 -18.31 -29.85 -49.46
C LYS A 394 -19.21 -30.25 -50.65
N ARG A 395 -18.88 -31.33 -51.34
CA ARG A 395 -19.65 -31.81 -52.49
C ARG A 395 -21.08 -32.20 -52.10
N LEU A 396 -21.24 -32.89 -50.97
CA LEU A 396 -22.55 -33.19 -50.41
C LEU A 396 -23.31 -31.93 -50.04
N GLN A 397 -22.69 -30.98 -49.32
CA GLN A 397 -23.33 -29.72 -48.93
C GLN A 397 -23.88 -28.93 -50.14
N HIS A 398 -23.15 -28.88 -51.26
CA HIS A 398 -23.57 -28.16 -52.46
C HIS A 398 -24.78 -28.78 -53.15
N GLN A 399 -25.12 -30.05 -52.86
CA GLN A 399 -26.25 -30.77 -53.43
C GLN A 399 -27.49 -30.68 -52.57
N LEU A 400 -27.38 -30.16 -51.34
CA LEU A 400 -28.45 -30.12 -50.36
C LEU A 400 -29.07 -28.74 -50.28
N ASP A 401 -30.33 -28.72 -49.93
CA ASP A 401 -31.10 -27.49 -49.63
C ASP A 401 -31.24 -27.27 -48.12
N GLU A 402 -31.86 -26.18 -47.72
CA GLU A 402 -32.05 -25.77 -46.31
C GLU A 402 -32.89 -26.76 -45.48
N ARG A 403 -33.60 -27.72 -46.12
CA ARG A 403 -34.40 -28.74 -45.44
C ARG A 403 -33.61 -30.01 -45.12
N CYS A 404 -32.36 -30.04 -45.49
CA CYS A 404 -31.49 -31.18 -45.31
C CYS A 404 -30.39 -30.88 -44.26
N LEU A 405 -30.22 -31.78 -43.31
CA LEU A 405 -29.11 -31.73 -42.36
C LEU A 405 -28.10 -32.80 -42.73
N LEU A 406 -26.93 -32.37 -43.23
CA LEU A 406 -25.78 -33.26 -43.46
C LEU A 406 -25.00 -33.43 -42.16
N SER A 407 -24.69 -34.66 -41.80
CA SER A 407 -23.93 -35.04 -40.63
C SER A 407 -22.85 -36.05 -40.98
N ARG A 408 -21.75 -36.04 -40.24
CA ARG A 408 -20.75 -37.11 -40.27
C ARG A 408 -20.80 -37.92 -38.98
N LEU A 409 -21.00 -39.27 -39.11
CA LEU A 409 -21.17 -40.16 -37.96
C LEU A 409 -19.86 -40.64 -37.37
N GLY A 410 -18.78 -40.64 -38.17
CA GLY A 410 -17.44 -41.08 -37.87
C GLY A 410 -16.83 -41.87 -39.02
N GLY A 411 -15.50 -41.95 -39.11
CA GLY A 411 -14.84 -42.63 -40.19
C GLY A 411 -15.23 -42.07 -41.56
N ASP A 412 -15.77 -42.95 -42.42
CA ASP A 412 -16.27 -42.69 -43.75
C ASP A 412 -17.81 -42.60 -43.87
N GLU A 413 -18.49 -42.65 -42.69
CA GLU A 413 -19.96 -42.64 -42.63
C GLU A 413 -20.51 -41.21 -42.57
N PHE A 414 -21.47 -40.89 -43.47
CA PHE A 414 -22.25 -39.66 -43.46
C PHE A 414 -23.75 -39.98 -43.35
N ALA A 415 -24.52 -39.03 -42.86
CA ALA A 415 -25.95 -39.12 -42.78
C ALA A 415 -26.58 -37.83 -43.24
N ILE A 416 -27.71 -37.91 -43.94
CA ILE A 416 -28.54 -36.78 -44.34
C ILE A 416 -29.93 -36.97 -43.79
N LEU A 417 -30.36 -36.09 -42.88
CA LEU A 417 -31.76 -35.99 -42.48
C LEU A 417 -32.46 -35.04 -43.46
N VAL A 418 -33.52 -35.52 -44.08
CA VAL A 418 -34.36 -34.79 -45.04
C VAL A 418 -35.71 -34.54 -44.40
N GLU A 419 -36.02 -33.31 -44.06
CA GLU A 419 -37.32 -32.90 -43.49
C GLU A 419 -38.30 -32.64 -44.63
N ASN A 420 -38.69 -33.70 -45.36
CA ASN A 420 -39.60 -33.63 -46.48
C ASN A 420 -40.50 -34.85 -46.47
N ASP A 421 -41.80 -34.67 -46.74
CA ASP A 421 -42.82 -35.67 -46.79
C ASP A 421 -43.08 -36.22 -48.21
N ASP A 422 -42.31 -35.78 -49.23
CA ASP A 422 -42.40 -36.31 -50.64
C ASP A 422 -41.33 -37.40 -50.86
N PRO A 423 -41.73 -38.70 -50.92
CA PRO A 423 -40.80 -39.79 -51.17
C PRO A 423 -40.10 -39.71 -52.55
N GLU A 424 -40.75 -39.12 -53.55
CA GLU A 424 -40.13 -38.95 -54.88
C GLU A 424 -39.03 -37.88 -54.86
N ALA A 425 -39.18 -36.82 -54.07
CA ALA A 425 -38.12 -35.80 -53.85
C ALA A 425 -36.95 -36.42 -53.19
N VAL A 426 -37.11 -37.27 -52.17
CA VAL A 426 -36.05 -38.01 -51.49
C VAL A 426 -35.32 -38.94 -52.44
N ALA A 427 -36.03 -39.68 -53.26
CA ALA A 427 -35.44 -40.57 -54.29
C ALA A 427 -34.64 -39.78 -55.33
N ARG A 428 -35.12 -38.64 -55.79
CA ARG A 428 -34.38 -37.74 -56.71
C ARG A 428 -33.12 -37.17 -56.06
N LEU A 429 -33.18 -36.83 -54.77
CA LEU A 429 -32.03 -36.38 -54.03
C LEU A 429 -30.94 -37.50 -53.94
N SER A 430 -31.37 -38.72 -53.57
CA SER A 430 -30.44 -39.86 -53.46
C SER A 430 -29.72 -40.13 -54.77
N GLN A 431 -30.44 -40.12 -55.91
CA GLN A 431 -29.89 -40.32 -57.26
C GLN A 431 -28.93 -39.19 -57.63
N ARG A 432 -29.26 -37.96 -57.34
CA ARG A 432 -28.35 -36.79 -57.56
C ARG A 432 -27.08 -36.88 -56.78
N ILE A 433 -27.13 -37.34 -55.49
CA ILE A 433 -25.96 -37.60 -54.69
C ILE A 433 -25.09 -38.66 -55.32
N LEU A 434 -25.63 -39.80 -55.70
CA LEU A 434 -24.88 -40.89 -56.38
C LEU A 434 -24.24 -40.41 -57.68
N ASP A 435 -24.94 -39.68 -58.49
CA ASP A 435 -24.44 -39.13 -59.77
C ASP A 435 -23.30 -38.14 -59.53
N GLY A 436 -23.39 -37.40 -58.42
CA GLY A 436 -22.33 -36.48 -57.99
C GLY A 436 -21.00 -37.14 -57.60
N PHE A 437 -21.05 -38.41 -57.21
CA PHE A 437 -19.85 -39.19 -56.92
C PHE A 437 -19.16 -39.82 -58.14
N ASN A 438 -19.78 -39.77 -59.31
CA ASN A 438 -19.16 -40.22 -60.55
C ASN A 438 -17.98 -39.33 -61.02
N ALA A 439 -17.94 -38.11 -60.58
CA ALA A 439 -16.80 -37.19 -60.83
C ALA A 439 -15.69 -37.41 -59.83
N PRO A 440 -14.41 -37.55 -60.25
CA PRO A 440 -13.30 -37.73 -59.32
C PRO A 440 -13.15 -36.56 -58.39
N PHE A 441 -12.56 -36.78 -57.19
CA PHE A 441 -12.16 -35.76 -56.25
C PHE A 441 -10.73 -35.34 -56.59
N ASP A 442 -10.49 -34.03 -56.68
CA ASP A 442 -9.13 -33.49 -56.89
C ASP A 442 -8.47 -33.23 -55.52
N ILE A 443 -7.53 -34.08 -55.17
CA ILE A 443 -6.77 -33.97 -53.94
C ILE A 443 -5.30 -33.80 -54.31
N HIS A 444 -4.68 -32.66 -54.03
CA HIS A 444 -3.32 -32.32 -54.42
C HIS A 444 -3.02 -32.44 -55.91
N CYS A 445 -3.94 -32.02 -56.75
CA CYS A 445 -3.85 -32.19 -58.22
C CYS A 445 -3.80 -33.66 -58.70
N GLN A 446 -4.26 -34.60 -57.89
CA GLN A 446 -4.48 -36.00 -58.23
C GLN A 446 -5.92 -36.37 -58.15
N PRO A 447 -6.53 -36.91 -59.22
CA PRO A 447 -7.89 -37.37 -59.20
C PRO A 447 -8.00 -38.68 -58.43
N ILE A 448 -8.88 -38.72 -57.45
CA ILE A 448 -9.22 -39.87 -56.62
C ILE A 448 -10.66 -40.26 -56.88
#